data_ea38d538d2ac3738c32b1806ecd4f06b
#
_entry.id   ea38d538d2ac3738c32b1806ecd4f06b
#
_cell.length_a   1.000
_cell.length_b   1.000
_cell.length_c   1.000
_cell.angle_alpha   90.00
_cell.angle_beta   90.00
_cell.angle_gamma   90.00
#
_symmetry.space_group_name_H-M   'P 1'
#
loop_
_entity.id
_entity.type
_entity.pdbx_description
1 polymer ?
#
loop_
_entity_poly.entity_id
_entity_poly.type
_entity_poly.pdbx_seq_one_letter_code
_entity_poly.pdbx_strand_id
1 'polypeptide(L)'
;HQQLSGDELANAALHELSRHTGKLPSLTWHRVIIEKFATFACTPDAQAVRPPVTTKLPGIFIAGDYSQGDYPATLEGAARSGVNAANAVFAFVTRSIK
;
A
#
# COMPACT_ATOMS: atom_id res chain seq x y z
N HIS A 1 18.30 6.54 5.05
CA HIS A 1 17.52 6.06 6.21
C HIS A 1 17.83 4.60 6.59
N GLN A 2 18.24 3.74 5.66
CA GLN A 2 18.52 2.31 5.94
C GLN A 2 19.79 2.06 6.78
N GLN A 3 20.61 3.08 7.01
CA GLN A 3 21.87 2.98 7.78
C GLN A 3 21.74 3.55 9.21
N LEU A 4 20.61 4.14 9.56
CA LEU A 4 20.38 4.72 10.88
C LEU A 4 19.86 3.67 11.86
N SER A 5 20.28 3.77 13.11
CA SER A 5 19.72 2.99 14.21
C SER A 5 18.27 3.40 14.51
N GLY A 6 17.51 2.58 15.24
CA GLY A 6 16.16 2.93 15.65
C GLY A 6 16.08 4.23 16.45
N ASP A 7 17.04 4.47 17.34
CA ASP A 7 17.10 5.69 18.15
C ASP A 7 17.39 6.93 17.29
N GLU A 8 18.29 6.82 16.32
CA GLU A 8 18.59 7.91 15.38
C GLU A 8 17.39 8.24 14.50
N LEU A 9 16.63 7.23 14.04
CA LEU A 9 15.41 7.42 13.28
C LEU A 9 14.32 8.10 14.13
N ALA A 10 14.14 7.69 15.38
CA ALA A 10 13.18 8.30 16.29
C ALA A 10 13.54 9.78 16.57
N ASN A 11 14.81 10.07 16.82
CA ASN A 11 15.28 11.43 17.03
C ASN A 11 15.11 12.31 15.79
N ALA A 12 15.39 11.78 14.59
CA ALA A 12 15.20 12.49 13.34
C ALA A 12 13.69 12.82 13.12
N ALA A 13 12.80 11.87 13.39
CA ALA A 13 11.35 12.06 13.28
C ALA A 13 10.85 13.13 14.28
N LEU A 14 11.31 13.11 15.52
CA LEU A 14 10.97 14.13 16.52
C LEU A 14 11.46 15.52 16.12
N HIS A 15 12.69 15.60 15.62
CA HIS A 15 13.23 16.88 15.15
C HIS A 15 12.40 17.44 13.99
N GLU A 16 12.05 16.63 13.02
CA GLU A 16 11.23 17.04 11.89
C GLU A 16 9.83 17.45 12.34
N LEU A 17 9.19 16.67 13.20
CA LEU A 17 7.87 17.00 13.74
C LEU A 17 7.87 18.32 14.51
N SER A 18 8.89 18.58 15.33
CA SER A 18 9.01 19.81 16.11
C SER A 18 9.13 21.08 15.26
N ARG A 19 9.66 20.95 14.03
CA ARG A 19 9.75 22.07 13.07
C ARG A 19 8.36 22.51 12.56
N HIS A 20 7.40 21.61 12.52
CA HIS A 20 6.05 21.87 12.02
C HIS A 20 5.03 22.15 13.12
N THR A 21 5.19 21.53 14.28
CA THR A 21 4.22 21.61 15.38
C THR A 21 4.70 22.43 16.59
N GLY A 22 5.95 22.88 16.58
CA GLY A 22 6.57 23.59 17.71
C GLY A 22 7.09 22.61 18.78
N LYS A 23 7.18 23.10 20.03
CA LYS A 23 7.74 22.31 21.14
C LYS A 23 6.90 21.05 21.42
N LEU A 24 7.53 19.91 21.29
CA LEU A 24 6.92 18.62 21.62
C LEU A 24 7.10 18.27 23.10
N PRO A 25 6.18 17.49 23.70
CA PRO A 25 6.41 16.85 25.00
C PRO A 25 7.56 15.84 24.92
N SER A 26 8.09 15.45 26.09
CA SER A 26 9.14 14.44 26.15
C SER A 26 8.64 13.12 25.59
N LEU A 27 9.44 12.47 24.76
CA LEU A 27 9.16 11.12 24.27
C LEU A 27 9.19 10.13 25.44
N THR A 28 8.10 9.42 25.66
CA THR A 28 7.99 8.42 26.72
C THR A 28 8.39 7.03 26.24
N TRP A 29 8.12 6.73 24.97
CA TRP A 29 8.40 5.44 24.39
C TRP A 29 8.39 5.53 22.86
N HIS A 30 9.18 4.70 22.18
CA HIS A 30 9.12 4.52 20.73
C HIS A 30 9.47 3.09 20.33
N ARG A 31 9.01 2.69 19.15
CA ARG A 31 9.41 1.46 18.47
C ARG A 31 9.51 1.74 16.98
N VAL A 32 10.65 1.45 16.40
CA VAL A 32 10.85 1.51 14.95
C VAL A 32 10.61 0.14 14.34
N ILE A 33 9.69 0.08 13.39
CA ILE A 33 9.40 -1.13 12.62
C ILE A 33 9.83 -0.86 11.18
N ILE A 34 10.71 -1.69 10.66
CA ILE A 34 11.20 -1.60 9.29
C ILE A 34 10.61 -2.77 8.52
N GLU A 35 9.69 -2.47 7.60
CA GLU A 35 9.16 -3.46 6.67
C GLU A 35 10.03 -3.50 5.41
N LYS A 36 10.73 -4.61 5.20
CA LYS A 36 11.67 -4.77 4.08
C LYS A 36 10.97 -5.04 2.74
N PHE A 37 9.78 -5.61 2.79
CA PHE A 37 8.98 -6.01 1.62
C PHE A 37 7.61 -5.34 1.63
N ALA A 38 7.60 -4.03 1.95
CA ALA A 38 6.36 -3.26 2.06
C ALA A 38 5.58 -3.22 0.73
N THR A 39 6.29 -3.18 -0.39
CA THR A 39 5.70 -3.17 -1.73
C THR A 39 6.71 -3.60 -2.79
N PHE A 40 6.25 -3.83 -4.02
CA PHE A 40 7.10 -4.20 -5.15
C PHE A 40 7.85 -2.97 -5.72
N ALA A 41 8.95 -3.23 -6.44
CA ALA A 41 9.67 -2.18 -7.15
C ALA A 41 8.87 -1.74 -8.40
N CYS A 42 8.56 -0.44 -8.49
CA CYS A 42 7.85 0.13 -9.63
C CYS A 42 8.79 0.32 -10.82
N THR A 43 9.12 -0.78 -11.51
CA THR A 43 9.89 -0.76 -12.76
C THR A 43 8.95 -0.87 -13.96
N PRO A 44 9.37 -0.45 -15.17
CA PRO A 44 8.58 -0.65 -16.39
C PRO A 44 8.18 -2.12 -16.62
N ASP A 45 9.09 -3.05 -16.36
CA ASP A 45 8.82 -4.49 -16.51
C ASP A 45 7.79 -4.98 -15.48
N ALA A 46 7.90 -4.55 -14.23
CA ALA A 46 6.90 -4.86 -13.20
C ALA A 46 5.52 -4.31 -13.58
N GLN A 47 5.46 -3.11 -14.15
CA GLN A 47 4.21 -2.52 -14.62
C GLN A 47 3.54 -3.37 -15.72
N ALA A 48 4.33 -3.92 -16.64
CA ALA A 48 3.81 -4.73 -17.75
C ALA A 48 3.17 -6.05 -17.30
N VAL A 49 3.62 -6.62 -16.17
CA VAL A 49 3.14 -7.91 -15.65
C VAL A 49 2.11 -7.80 -14.53
N ARG A 50 1.70 -6.59 -14.15
CA ARG A 50 0.70 -6.39 -13.10
C ARG A 50 -0.64 -7.06 -13.50
N PRO A 51 -1.20 -7.91 -12.63
CA PRO A 51 -2.41 -8.64 -12.95
C PRO A 51 -3.65 -7.74 -12.95
N PRO A 52 -4.61 -7.96 -13.85
CA PRO A 52 -5.90 -7.30 -13.78
C PRO A 52 -6.71 -7.80 -12.58
N VAL A 53 -7.70 -7.03 -12.16
CA VAL A 53 -8.61 -7.39 -11.05
C VAL A 53 -9.37 -8.70 -11.33
N THR A 54 -9.79 -8.92 -12.57
CA THR A 54 -10.46 -10.16 -13.01
C THR A 54 -9.44 -11.19 -13.44
N THR A 55 -9.54 -12.41 -12.94
CA THR A 55 -8.65 -13.51 -13.34
C THR A 55 -9.24 -14.34 -14.48
N LYS A 56 -8.43 -15.25 -15.02
CA LYS A 56 -8.90 -16.24 -15.99
C LYS A 56 -9.82 -17.31 -15.39
N LEU A 57 -9.86 -17.40 -14.05
CA LEU A 57 -10.71 -18.35 -13.34
C LEU A 57 -12.02 -17.66 -12.95
N PRO A 58 -13.18 -18.16 -13.39
CA PRO A 58 -14.47 -17.58 -13.04
C PRO A 58 -14.69 -17.53 -11.52
N GLY A 59 -15.17 -16.39 -11.01
CA GLY A 59 -15.44 -16.19 -9.59
C GLY A 59 -14.22 -15.88 -8.72
N ILE A 60 -13.00 -15.79 -9.31
CA ILE A 60 -11.79 -15.37 -8.59
C ILE A 60 -11.40 -13.98 -9.04
N PHE A 61 -11.31 -13.07 -8.07
CA PHE A 61 -10.91 -11.68 -8.24
C PHE A 61 -9.74 -11.37 -7.32
N ILE A 62 -8.88 -10.44 -7.72
CA ILE A 62 -7.71 -10.02 -6.93
C ILE A 62 -7.73 -8.52 -6.73
N ALA A 63 -7.25 -8.09 -5.58
CA ALA A 63 -7.06 -6.69 -5.25
C ALA A 63 -5.77 -6.50 -4.45
N GLY A 64 -5.14 -5.37 -4.60
CA GLY A 64 -3.92 -5.00 -3.90
C GLY A 64 -3.19 -3.88 -4.63
N ASP A 65 -2.18 -3.33 -4.01
CA ASP A 65 -1.31 -2.30 -4.60
C ASP A 65 -0.54 -2.81 -5.84
N TYR A 66 -0.39 -4.13 -5.96
CA TYR A 66 0.27 -4.83 -7.07
C TYR A 66 -0.64 -5.05 -8.29
N SER A 67 -1.95 -4.87 -8.19
CA SER A 67 -2.88 -5.03 -9.31
C SER A 67 -2.80 -3.85 -10.29
N GLN A 68 -3.29 -4.02 -11.53
CA GLN A 68 -3.31 -2.96 -12.54
C GLN A 68 -4.06 -1.73 -12.04
N GLY A 69 -3.52 -0.51 -12.31
CA GLY A 69 -4.11 0.77 -11.93
C GLY A 69 -3.09 1.89 -12.01
N ASP A 70 -3.56 3.12 -11.88
CA ASP A 70 -2.77 4.34 -12.09
C ASP A 70 -1.82 4.68 -10.94
N TYR A 71 -2.03 4.07 -9.77
CA TYR A 71 -1.28 4.35 -8.54
C TYR A 71 -0.55 3.11 -8.04
N PRO A 72 0.49 2.61 -8.76
CA PRO A 72 1.21 1.40 -8.38
C PRO A 72 1.92 1.57 -7.03
N ALA A 73 1.95 0.50 -6.26
CA ALA A 73 2.69 0.43 -4.99
C ALA A 73 2.28 1.50 -3.96
N THR A 74 1.00 1.89 -3.95
CA THR A 74 0.47 2.91 -3.03
C THR A 74 -0.78 2.43 -2.30
N LEU A 75 -1.07 3.02 -1.14
CA LEU A 75 -2.32 2.79 -0.40
C LEU A 75 -3.56 3.17 -1.24
N GLU A 76 -3.46 4.25 -2.02
CA GLU A 76 -4.52 4.66 -2.94
C GLU A 76 -4.77 3.60 -4.02
N GLY A 77 -3.71 3.05 -4.61
CA GLY A 77 -3.80 1.95 -5.58
C GLY A 77 -4.47 0.72 -4.97
N ALA A 78 -4.08 0.34 -3.77
CA ALA A 78 -4.69 -0.78 -3.05
C ALA A 78 -6.18 -0.55 -2.79
N ALA A 79 -6.57 0.63 -2.29
CA ALA A 79 -7.97 0.98 -2.02
C ALA A 79 -8.82 0.96 -3.30
N ARG A 80 -8.35 1.59 -4.37
CA ARG A 80 -9.05 1.60 -5.67
C ARG A 80 -9.19 0.20 -6.26
N SER A 81 -8.16 -0.64 -6.15
CA SER A 81 -8.24 -2.03 -6.62
C SER A 81 -9.29 -2.83 -5.86
N GLY A 82 -9.44 -2.59 -4.55
CA GLY A 82 -10.50 -3.17 -3.72
C GLY A 82 -11.90 -2.78 -4.20
N VAL A 83 -12.13 -1.51 -4.51
CA VAL A 83 -13.40 -1.03 -5.07
C VAL A 83 -13.68 -1.70 -6.43
N ASN A 84 -12.68 -1.76 -7.30
CA ASN A 84 -12.81 -2.41 -8.61
C ASN A 84 -13.14 -3.90 -8.48
N ALA A 85 -12.49 -4.60 -7.54
CA ALA A 85 -12.78 -6.00 -7.26
C ALA A 85 -14.19 -6.20 -6.74
N ALA A 86 -14.66 -5.37 -5.82
CA ALA A 86 -16.03 -5.43 -5.30
C ALA A 86 -17.07 -5.24 -6.41
N ASN A 87 -16.86 -4.28 -7.31
CA ASN A 87 -17.75 -4.05 -8.46
C ASN A 87 -17.74 -5.26 -9.42
N ALA A 88 -16.58 -5.87 -9.66
CA ALA A 88 -16.47 -7.06 -10.50
C ALA A 88 -17.18 -8.27 -9.88
N VAL A 89 -17.04 -8.49 -8.57
CA VAL A 89 -17.78 -9.52 -7.82
C VAL A 89 -19.27 -9.30 -7.91
N PHE A 90 -19.75 -8.08 -7.68
CA PHE A 90 -21.17 -7.75 -7.77
C PHE A 90 -21.74 -8.05 -9.15
N ALA A 91 -21.02 -7.62 -10.21
CA ALA A 91 -21.44 -7.91 -11.59
C ALA A 91 -21.45 -9.41 -11.91
N PHE A 92 -20.52 -10.18 -11.36
CA PHE A 92 -20.45 -11.63 -11.54
C PHE A 92 -21.63 -12.33 -10.87
N VAL A 93 -21.91 -12.01 -9.61
CA VAL A 93 -23.00 -12.62 -8.84
C VAL A 93 -24.37 -12.31 -9.47
N THR A 94 -24.60 -11.04 -9.87
CA THR A 94 -25.88 -10.65 -10.49
C THR A 94 -26.14 -11.31 -11.83
N ARG A 95 -25.09 -11.68 -12.58
CA ARG A 95 -25.25 -12.49 -13.82
C ARG A 95 -25.53 -13.96 -13.53
N SER A 96 -25.01 -14.49 -12.43
CA SER A 96 -25.17 -15.91 -12.08
C SER A 96 -26.56 -16.25 -11.49
N ILE A 97 -27.33 -15.23 -11.09
CA ILE A 97 -28.68 -15.38 -10.52
C ILE A 97 -29.79 -15.40 -11.61
N LYS A 98 -29.44 -15.05 -12.83
CA LYS A 98 -30.35 -15.14 -13.99
C LYS A 98 -30.24 -16.49 -14.68
#